data_3fd35bfd5d294abe86747b0421d769ff
#
_entry.id   3fd35bfd5d294abe86747b0421d769ff
#
_cell.length_a   1.000
_cell.length_b   1.000
_cell.length_c   1.000
_cell.angle_alpha   90.00
_cell.angle_beta   90.00
_cell.angle_gamma   90.00
#
_symmetry.space_group_name_H-M   'P 1'
#
loop_
_entity.id
_entity.type
_entity.pdbx_description
1 polymer ?
#
loop_
_entity_poly.entity_id
_entity_poly.type
_entity_poly.pdbx_seq_one_letter_code
_entity_poly.pdbx_strand_id
1 'polypeptide(L)' 'MSITTHIKTLNEKHKQLEEELHNAYIHHLPTTEISRIKKQKLLLKDEIKLLRSNVGDFKKAA' A
#
# COMPACT_ATOMS: atom_id res chain seq x y z
N MET A 1 -17.48 -7.59 -8.43
CA MET A 1 -16.28 -7.80 -7.65
C MET A 1 -16.51 -7.41 -6.20
N SER A 2 -16.14 -8.25 -5.29
CA SER A 2 -16.40 -7.95 -3.90
C SER A 2 -15.30 -7.08 -3.29
N ILE A 3 -15.63 -6.44 -2.18
CA ILE A 3 -14.67 -5.61 -1.50
C ILE A 3 -13.49 -6.45 -1.03
N THR A 4 -13.74 -7.68 -0.63
CA THR A 4 -12.68 -8.56 -0.17
C THR A 4 -11.67 -8.82 -1.28
N THR A 5 -12.15 -9.06 -2.49
CA THR A 5 -11.27 -9.28 -3.63
C THR A 5 -10.48 -8.01 -3.94
N HIS A 6 -11.14 -6.87 -3.82
CA HIS A 6 -10.47 -5.60 -4.10
C HIS A 6 -9.34 -5.35 -3.10
N ILE A 7 -9.62 -5.61 -1.83
CA ILE A 7 -8.60 -5.44 -0.79
C ILE A 7 -7.43 -6.38 -1.02
N LYS A 8 -7.73 -7.59 -1.43
CA LYS A 8 -6.66 -8.55 -1.72
C LYS A 8 -5.76 -8.06 -2.84
N THR A 9 -6.37 -7.51 -3.90
CA THR A 9 -5.60 -6.99 -5.01
C THR A 9 -4.71 -5.84 -4.56
N LEU A 10 -5.25 -4.95 -3.71
CA LEU A 10 -4.47 -3.83 -3.21
C LEU A 10 -3.32 -4.30 -2.33
N ASN A 11 -3.57 -5.31 -1.53
CA ASN A 11 -2.52 -5.87 -0.69
C ASN A 11 -1.39 -6.45 -1.53
N GLU A 12 -1.72 -7.09 -2.63
CA GLU A 12 -0.70 -7.64 -3.51
C GLU A 12 0.13 -6.54 -4.14
N LYS A 13 -0.53 -5.45 -4.54
CA LYS A 13 0.19 -4.32 -5.10
C LYS A 13 1.09 -3.68 -4.05
N HIS A 14 0.60 -3.59 -2.82
CA HIS A 14 1.39 -3.04 -1.75
C HIS A 14 2.65 -3.89 -1.53
N LYS A 15 2.49 -5.19 -1.58
CA LYS A 15 3.60 -6.09 -1.42
C LYS A 15 4.62 -5.92 -2.54
N GLN A 16 4.14 -5.75 -3.77
CA GLN A 16 5.04 -5.52 -4.88
C GLN A 16 5.83 -4.24 -4.72
N LEU A 17 5.17 -3.20 -4.23
CA LEU A 17 5.86 -1.94 -4.00
C LEU A 17 6.90 -2.07 -2.91
N GLU A 18 6.63 -2.88 -1.90
CA GLU A 18 7.62 -3.13 -0.86
C GLU A 18 8.86 -3.79 -1.43
N GLU A 19 8.65 -4.74 -2.35
CA GLU A 19 9.77 -5.40 -2.98
C GLU A 19 10.54 -4.45 -3.87
N GLU A 20 9.83 -3.58 -4.58
CA GLU A 20 10.49 -2.59 -5.41
C GLU A 20 11.29 -1.62 -4.56
N LEU A 21 10.75 -1.23 -3.42
CA LEU A 21 11.45 -0.33 -2.53
C LEU A 21 12.73 -1.00 -2.01
N HIS A 22 12.62 -2.25 -1.63
CA HIS A 22 13.77 -3.00 -1.16
C HIS A 22 14.85 -3.07 -2.24
N ASN A 23 14.43 -3.36 -3.47
CA ASN A 23 15.37 -3.41 -4.58
C ASN A 23 15.99 -2.05 -4.85
N ALA A 24 15.21 -0.99 -4.68
CA ALA A 24 15.72 0.35 -4.89
C ALA A 24 16.84 0.66 -3.91
N TYR A 25 16.70 0.22 -2.67
CA TYR A 25 17.76 0.42 -1.69
C TYR A 25 18.99 -0.41 -2.04
N ILE A 26 18.77 -1.64 -2.46
CA ILE A 26 19.89 -2.52 -2.81
C ILE A 26 20.66 -1.96 -3.99
N HIS A 27 19.96 -1.42 -4.97
CA HIS A 27 20.59 -0.89 -6.17
C HIS A 27 20.99 0.57 -6.03
N HIS A 28 20.80 1.14 -4.85
CA HIS A 28 21.20 2.54 -4.60
C HIS A 28 20.56 3.50 -5.58
N LEU A 29 19.28 3.34 -5.82
CA LEU A 29 18.59 4.26 -6.70
C LEU A 29 18.51 5.65 -6.07
N PRO A 30 18.32 6.68 -6.90
CA PRO A 30 18.26 8.05 -6.39
C PRO A 30 17.11 8.22 -5.40
N THR A 31 17.30 9.18 -4.49
CA THR A 31 16.26 9.48 -3.50
C THR A 31 14.93 9.77 -4.16
N THR A 32 14.96 10.40 -5.33
CA THR A 32 13.73 10.73 -6.04
C THR A 32 12.91 9.47 -6.34
N GLU A 33 13.57 8.42 -6.81
CA GLU A 33 12.87 7.18 -7.12
C GLU A 33 12.37 6.51 -5.86
N ILE A 34 13.19 6.50 -4.84
CA ILE A 34 12.79 5.89 -3.58
C ILE A 34 11.59 6.62 -2.97
N SER A 35 11.60 7.94 -3.01
CA SER A 35 10.49 8.73 -2.49
C SER A 35 9.21 8.44 -3.25
N ARG A 36 9.31 8.26 -4.57
CA ARG A 36 8.16 7.97 -5.37
C ARG A 36 7.53 6.63 -4.98
N ILE A 37 8.36 5.62 -4.81
CA ILE A 37 7.87 4.31 -4.41
C ILE A 37 7.25 4.36 -3.02
N LYS A 38 7.89 5.06 -2.10
CA LYS A 38 7.36 5.21 -0.75
C LYS A 38 5.99 5.88 -0.78
N LYS A 39 5.84 6.90 -1.61
CA LYS A 39 4.59 7.62 -1.69
C LYS A 39 3.49 6.74 -2.23
N GLN A 40 3.78 5.95 -3.26
CA GLN A 40 2.80 5.04 -3.80
C GLN A 40 2.40 3.98 -2.78
N LYS A 41 3.37 3.50 -2.03
CA LYS A 41 3.10 2.51 -1.00
C LYS A 41 2.17 3.09 0.06
N LEU A 42 2.40 4.33 0.45
CA LEU A 42 1.57 4.97 1.43
C LEU A 42 0.14 5.17 0.93
N LEU A 43 0.01 5.57 -0.33
CA LEU A 43 -1.31 5.75 -0.92
C LEU A 43 -2.10 4.45 -0.94
N LEU A 44 -1.45 3.36 -1.30
CA LEU A 44 -2.11 2.07 -1.30
C LEU A 44 -2.53 1.64 0.10
N LYS A 45 -1.67 1.90 1.06
CA LYS A 45 -1.97 1.56 2.44
C LYS A 45 -3.18 2.33 2.93
N ASP A 46 -3.26 3.61 2.59
CA ASP A 46 -4.40 4.43 2.98
C ASP A 46 -5.67 3.94 2.33
N GLU A 47 -5.58 3.53 1.08
CA GLU A 47 -6.73 3.03 0.37
C GLU A 47 -7.26 1.74 1.00
N ILE A 48 -6.35 0.86 1.35
CA ILE A 48 -6.71 -0.38 2.01
C ILE A 48 -7.38 -0.09 3.35
N LYS A 49 -6.82 0.86 4.07
CA LYS A 49 -7.35 1.22 5.37
C LYS A 49 -8.76 1.77 5.26
N LEU A 50 -9.01 2.59 4.25
CA LEU A 50 -10.34 3.15 4.03
C LEU A 50 -11.35 2.06 3.70
N LEU A 51 -10.96 1.12 2.86
CA LEU A 51 -11.85 0.05 2.48
C LEU A 51 -12.18 -0.84 3.68
N ARG A 52 -11.19 -1.08 4.51
CA ARG A 52 -11.44 -1.91 5.69
C ARG A 52 -12.36 -1.19 6.66
N SER A 53 -12.23 0.12 6.79
CA SER A 53 -13.12 0.88 7.64
C SER A 53 -14.54 0.80 7.13
N ASN A 54 -14.72 0.86 5.81
CA ASN A 54 -16.04 0.80 5.24
C ASN A 54 -16.71 -0.53 5.47
N VAL A 55 -15.94 -1.55 5.72
CA VAL A 55 -16.50 -2.87 5.94
C VAL A 55 -16.95 -3.07 7.38
N GLY A 56 -16.99 -2.02 8.14
CA GLY A 56 -17.53 -2.16 9.47
C GLY A 56 -16.52 -2.23 10.57
N ASP A 57 -15.40 -1.67 10.33
CA ASP A 57 -14.39 -1.70 11.34
C ASP A 57 -14.17 -0.35 11.93
N PHE A 58 -15.25 0.37 12.09
CA PHE A 58 -15.05 1.70 12.55
C PHE A 58 -15.03 1.86 14.01
N LYS A 59 -15.24 0.87 14.75
CA LYS A 59 -15.25 1.13 16.13
C LYS A 59 -13.93 1.64 16.57
N LYS A 60 -12.92 1.38 15.88
CA LYS A 60 -11.69 1.84 16.36
C LYS A 60 -11.58 3.25 16.24
N ALA A 61 -12.39 3.81 15.59
CA ALA A 61 -12.30 5.19 15.44
C ALA A 61 -11.87 5.91 16.67
N ALA A 62 -12.03 5.45 17.65
CA ALA A 62 -11.74 6.24 18.80
C ALA A 62 -10.51 6.98 18.81
#